data_48c73597d66e1aef8b13dee8fd3d2330
#
_entry.id   48c73597d66e1aef8b13dee8fd3d2330
#
_cell.length_a   1.000
_cell.length_b   1.000
_cell.length_c   1.000
_cell.angle_alpha   90.00
_cell.angle_beta   90.00
_cell.angle_gamma   90.00
#
_symmetry.space_group_name_H-M   'P 1'
#
loop_
_entity.id
_entity.type
_entity.pdbx_description
1 polymer ?
#
loop_
_entity_poly.entity_id
_entity_poly.type
_entity_poly.pdbx_seq_one_letter_code
_entity_poly.pdbx_strand_id
1 'polypeptide(L)'
;MSRYTGKEQADQILEAASEWRQRCLINGGSLFSNKNLWGSQHLAEIERDVVNSQLELEGNFMHRLKEQLAGVSPEAKQLTAEMLWLLFLCASNISVRTKREQISTIWGLANEPLNSDNPLLKDTVLSGVGSAGTGFNTFRAREFAYLTNVIKALLAQPLAEREMRLSDGFSFAEWLSVIPENASRQFRHMLMFMLFPDDFERIFSSNDRRTIIRAFKPQQKEELSAVAMDRTLLEIRREQEEKQNSKQLDFYVPPLSEIWQKREEPAEKPVAIAPIDEELTQPETIEPLNLILFGPPGTGKTYELNQLKAKYVSEAQTLTREQWLGEQFAEKSWHDVIFMALADIGGKSKVAQIAAHEYVLSKAKTQGRSNALNSTIWATLQTHTPEESTTVKYSRRVPPYLFDKTDDSFWVTLPEAQEESAELVALSKQLKQQPAESETLSRYEFVTFIRHTAMKTSLKVSALSLTKIAVN
;
A
#
# COMPACT_ATOMS: atom_id res chain seq x y z
N MET A 1 -12.75 -18.63 8.73
CA MET A 1 -13.49 -17.51 8.11
C MET A 1 -12.50 -16.43 7.69
N SER A 2 -12.53 -15.99 6.46
CA SER A 2 -11.63 -14.94 5.92
C SER A 2 -11.81 -13.56 6.59
N ARG A 3 -12.84 -13.39 7.40
CA ARG A 3 -13.04 -12.18 8.23
C ARG A 3 -11.99 -11.98 9.32
N TYR A 4 -11.30 -13.04 9.74
CA TYR A 4 -10.28 -12.90 10.76
C TYR A 4 -9.04 -12.23 10.17
N THR A 5 -8.61 -11.16 10.78
CA THR A 5 -7.45 -10.37 10.36
C THR A 5 -6.44 -10.17 11.49
N GLY A 6 -6.68 -10.74 12.66
CA GLY A 6 -5.90 -10.48 13.85
C GLY A 6 -6.04 -9.04 14.40
N LYS A 7 -7.00 -8.26 13.88
CA LYS A 7 -7.23 -6.86 14.26
C LYS A 7 -8.72 -6.60 14.48
N GLU A 8 -9.08 -5.95 15.57
CA GLU A 8 -10.47 -5.55 15.85
C GLU A 8 -11.06 -4.59 14.80
N GLN A 9 -10.23 -3.77 14.18
CA GLN A 9 -10.67 -2.80 13.16
C GLN A 9 -11.29 -3.42 11.91
N ALA A 10 -11.07 -4.72 11.66
CA ALA A 10 -11.64 -5.39 10.50
C ALA A 10 -13.16 -5.42 10.52
N ASP A 11 -13.75 -5.68 11.66
CA ASP A 11 -15.20 -5.75 11.81
C ASP A 11 -15.83 -4.40 11.50
N GLN A 12 -15.28 -3.30 12.01
CA GLN A 12 -15.78 -1.95 11.74
C GLN A 12 -15.67 -1.57 10.25
N ILE A 13 -14.63 -2.01 9.56
CA ILE A 13 -14.46 -1.78 8.12
C ILE A 13 -15.48 -2.60 7.33
N LEU A 14 -15.73 -3.84 7.72
CA LEU A 14 -16.73 -4.70 7.06
C LEU A 14 -18.16 -4.23 7.35
N GLU A 15 -18.45 -3.71 8.53
CA GLU A 15 -19.72 -3.05 8.87
C GLU A 15 -19.92 -1.80 7.99
N ALA A 16 -18.90 -0.96 7.86
CA ALA A 16 -18.95 0.22 7.00
C ALA A 16 -19.14 -0.15 5.51
N ALA A 17 -18.52 -1.23 5.04
CA ALA A 17 -18.75 -1.76 3.70
C ALA A 17 -20.17 -2.31 3.52
N SER A 18 -20.73 -2.95 4.54
CA SER A 18 -22.12 -3.42 4.54
C SER A 18 -23.12 -2.25 4.53
N GLU A 19 -22.85 -1.18 5.29
CA GLU A 19 -23.64 0.05 5.24
C GLU A 19 -23.60 0.67 3.84
N TRP A 20 -22.41 0.79 3.23
CA TRP A 20 -22.27 1.23 1.85
C TRP A 20 -23.10 0.39 0.87
N ARG A 21 -22.99 -0.94 0.96
CA ARG A 21 -23.76 -1.85 0.11
C ARG A 21 -25.25 -1.55 0.21
N GLN A 22 -25.79 -1.51 1.42
CA GLN A 22 -27.24 -1.32 1.63
C GLN A 22 -27.68 0.10 1.27
N ARG A 23 -26.96 1.11 1.76
CA ARG A 23 -27.35 2.50 1.65
C ARG A 23 -27.13 3.06 0.24
N CYS A 24 -26.03 2.67 -0.41
CA CYS A 24 -25.62 3.21 -1.70
C CYS A 24 -26.00 2.30 -2.86
N LEU A 25 -25.56 1.04 -2.87
CA LEU A 25 -25.81 0.15 -4.01
C LEU A 25 -27.27 -0.28 -4.12
N ILE A 26 -27.98 -0.46 -3.01
CA ILE A 26 -29.37 -0.89 -3.00
C ILE A 26 -30.30 0.32 -3.04
N ASN A 27 -30.12 1.28 -2.13
CA ASN A 27 -31.06 2.39 -1.94
C ASN A 27 -30.69 3.67 -2.71
N GLY A 28 -29.50 3.75 -3.34
CA GLY A 28 -29.05 4.92 -4.10
C GLY A 28 -28.71 6.15 -3.25
N GLY A 29 -28.65 6.01 -1.92
CA GLY A 29 -28.42 7.09 -0.97
C GLY A 29 -26.98 7.58 -0.94
N SER A 30 -26.61 8.31 0.11
CA SER A 30 -25.28 8.86 0.35
C SER A 30 -24.73 8.39 1.70
N LEU A 31 -23.43 8.18 1.81
CA LEU A 31 -22.75 7.85 3.07
C LEU A 31 -22.63 9.06 4.01
N PHE A 32 -22.47 10.26 3.44
CA PHE A 32 -22.13 11.46 4.20
C PHE A 32 -23.23 12.51 4.24
N SER A 33 -24.33 12.29 3.52
CA SER A 33 -25.48 13.20 3.47
C SER A 33 -26.82 12.46 3.39
N ASN A 34 -27.93 13.21 3.35
CA ASN A 34 -29.26 12.65 3.15
C ASN A 34 -29.71 12.69 1.66
N LYS A 35 -28.76 12.94 0.75
CA LYS A 35 -29.03 12.99 -0.69
C LYS A 35 -29.01 11.60 -1.32
N ASN A 36 -29.60 11.49 -2.51
CA ASN A 36 -29.48 10.29 -3.35
C ASN A 36 -28.36 10.54 -4.37
N LEU A 37 -27.14 10.09 -4.03
CA LEU A 37 -25.94 10.32 -4.86
C LEU A 37 -25.61 9.16 -5.78
N TRP A 38 -25.85 7.92 -5.34
CA TRP A 38 -25.46 6.71 -6.10
C TRP A 38 -26.53 6.41 -7.18
N GLY A 39 -26.54 7.24 -8.22
CA GLY A 39 -27.44 7.14 -9.35
C GLY A 39 -26.70 7.23 -10.68
N SER A 40 -27.32 6.70 -11.74
CA SER A 40 -26.75 6.66 -13.09
C SER A 40 -26.41 8.05 -13.65
N GLN A 41 -27.17 9.10 -13.26
CA GLN A 41 -26.94 10.46 -13.72
C GLN A 41 -25.57 10.99 -13.27
N HIS A 42 -25.27 10.94 -11.99
CA HIS A 42 -24.00 11.46 -11.44
C HIS A 42 -22.80 10.61 -11.87
N LEU A 43 -22.99 9.29 -12.02
CA LEU A 43 -21.97 8.40 -12.56
C LEU A 43 -21.66 8.71 -14.03
N ALA A 44 -22.64 9.08 -14.83
CA ALA A 44 -22.42 9.47 -16.22
C ALA A 44 -21.59 10.76 -16.33
N GLU A 45 -21.75 11.70 -15.40
CA GLU A 45 -20.90 12.89 -15.32
C GLU A 45 -19.45 12.49 -14.97
N ILE A 46 -19.25 11.65 -13.95
CA ILE A 46 -17.92 11.16 -13.54
C ILE A 46 -17.25 10.38 -14.68
N GLU A 47 -18.01 9.51 -15.36
CA GLU A 47 -17.47 8.77 -16.50
C GLU A 47 -17.01 9.69 -17.62
N ARG A 48 -17.81 10.68 -18.00
CA ARG A 48 -17.51 11.62 -19.09
C ARG A 48 -16.31 12.51 -18.77
N ASP A 49 -16.30 13.13 -17.57
CA ASP A 49 -15.42 14.22 -17.26
C ASP A 49 -14.15 13.76 -16.48
N VAL A 50 -14.19 12.59 -15.85
CA VAL A 50 -13.06 12.04 -15.10
C VAL A 50 -12.45 10.83 -15.81
N VAL A 51 -13.24 9.77 -16.06
CA VAL A 51 -12.71 8.51 -16.60
C VAL A 51 -12.33 8.66 -18.08
N ASN A 52 -13.19 9.30 -18.88
CA ASN A 52 -13.01 9.50 -20.32
C ASN A 52 -12.55 10.93 -20.67
N SER A 53 -11.98 11.63 -19.68
CA SER A 53 -11.53 13.00 -19.88
C SER A 53 -10.48 13.09 -21.01
N GLN A 54 -10.69 14.06 -21.90
CA GLN A 54 -9.74 14.41 -22.97
C GLN A 54 -8.75 15.51 -22.54
N LEU A 55 -8.80 15.94 -21.27
CA LEU A 55 -7.92 16.97 -20.75
C LEU A 55 -6.52 16.40 -20.53
N GLU A 56 -5.54 16.99 -21.18
CA GLU A 56 -4.13 16.74 -20.90
C GLU A 56 -3.74 17.52 -19.64
N LEU A 57 -3.79 16.87 -18.49
CA LEU A 57 -3.52 17.47 -17.19
C LEU A 57 -2.23 16.91 -16.60
N GLU A 58 -1.37 17.80 -16.16
CA GLU A 58 -0.16 17.46 -15.40
C GLU A 58 -0.45 17.24 -13.92
N GLY A 59 0.49 16.58 -13.23
CA GLY A 59 0.44 16.39 -11.79
C GLY A 59 -0.09 15.02 -11.35
N ASN A 60 -0.24 14.85 -10.03
CA ASN A 60 -0.68 13.60 -9.45
C ASN A 60 -2.20 13.38 -9.62
N PHE A 61 -2.65 12.16 -9.35
CA PHE A 61 -4.06 11.77 -9.47
C PHE A 61 -5.03 12.77 -8.79
N MET A 62 -4.72 13.23 -7.59
CA MET A 62 -5.63 14.15 -6.87
C MET A 62 -5.68 15.55 -7.50
N HIS A 63 -4.58 16.01 -8.09
CA HIS A 63 -4.55 17.28 -8.81
C HIS A 63 -5.41 17.18 -10.08
N ARG A 64 -5.17 16.17 -10.91
CA ARG A 64 -5.95 15.93 -12.13
C ARG A 64 -7.43 15.74 -11.82
N LEU A 65 -7.77 14.97 -10.80
CA LEU A 65 -9.15 14.75 -10.37
C LEU A 65 -9.88 16.05 -10.01
N LYS A 66 -9.21 16.97 -9.32
CA LYS A 66 -9.79 18.29 -9.00
C LYS A 66 -10.11 19.10 -10.24
N GLU A 67 -9.18 19.15 -11.18
CA GLU A 67 -9.34 19.87 -12.45
C GLU A 67 -10.47 19.26 -13.29
N GLN A 68 -10.52 17.95 -13.40
CA GLN A 68 -11.56 17.21 -14.11
C GLN A 68 -12.96 17.44 -13.51
N LEU A 69 -13.02 17.62 -12.20
CA LEU A 69 -14.28 17.88 -11.49
C LEU A 69 -14.74 19.35 -11.53
N ALA A 70 -13.97 20.28 -12.10
CA ALA A 70 -14.30 21.71 -12.09
C ALA A 70 -15.72 22.01 -12.66
N GLY A 71 -16.06 21.39 -13.78
CA GLY A 71 -17.34 21.56 -14.48
C GLY A 71 -18.46 20.59 -14.09
N VAL A 72 -18.23 19.67 -13.15
CA VAL A 72 -19.16 18.61 -12.75
C VAL A 72 -20.14 19.12 -11.69
N SER A 73 -21.33 18.54 -11.62
CA SER A 73 -22.36 18.92 -10.63
C SER A 73 -21.88 18.74 -9.19
N PRO A 74 -22.41 19.51 -8.21
CA PRO A 74 -22.10 19.32 -6.80
C PRO A 74 -22.33 17.90 -6.31
N GLU A 75 -23.41 17.26 -6.76
CA GLU A 75 -23.79 15.90 -6.40
C GLU A 75 -22.78 14.87 -6.95
N ALA A 76 -22.30 15.04 -8.17
CA ALA A 76 -21.29 14.16 -8.74
C ALA A 76 -19.92 14.38 -8.08
N LYS A 77 -19.56 15.58 -7.62
CA LYS A 77 -18.38 15.83 -6.77
C LYS A 77 -18.49 15.08 -5.44
N GLN A 78 -19.65 15.16 -4.79
CA GLN A 78 -19.92 14.43 -3.54
C GLN A 78 -19.86 12.92 -3.74
N LEU A 79 -20.46 12.40 -4.81
CA LEU A 79 -20.34 10.98 -5.17
C LEU A 79 -18.88 10.57 -5.39
N THR A 80 -18.09 11.41 -6.07
CA THR A 80 -16.64 11.14 -6.27
C THR A 80 -15.90 11.02 -4.94
N ALA A 81 -16.22 11.85 -3.94
CA ALA A 81 -15.63 11.74 -2.61
C ALA A 81 -16.01 10.44 -1.90
N GLU A 82 -17.26 9.99 -2.03
CA GLU A 82 -17.70 8.68 -1.49
C GLU A 82 -17.06 7.50 -2.24
N MET A 83 -16.86 7.61 -3.54
CA MET A 83 -16.14 6.61 -4.33
C MET A 83 -14.66 6.54 -3.93
N LEU A 84 -14.00 7.68 -3.60
CA LEU A 84 -12.65 7.67 -3.03
C LEU A 84 -12.63 7.02 -1.65
N TRP A 85 -13.62 7.28 -0.79
CA TRP A 85 -13.75 6.61 0.49
C TRP A 85 -13.80 5.10 0.30
N LEU A 86 -14.64 4.62 -0.61
CA LEU A 86 -14.76 3.19 -0.91
C LEU A 86 -13.45 2.61 -1.46
N LEU A 87 -12.80 3.33 -2.39
CA LEU A 87 -11.54 2.93 -2.98
C LEU A 87 -10.43 2.74 -1.93
N PHE A 88 -10.42 3.59 -0.90
CA PHE A 88 -9.41 3.58 0.15
C PHE A 88 -9.75 2.70 1.36
N LEU A 89 -10.98 2.23 1.49
CA LEU A 89 -11.50 1.62 2.72
C LEU A 89 -10.60 0.48 3.21
N CYS A 90 -10.22 -0.46 2.33
CA CYS A 90 -9.38 -1.60 2.69
C CYS A 90 -7.87 -1.30 2.72
N ALA A 91 -7.40 -0.23 2.07
CA ALA A 91 -5.98 0.02 1.85
C ALA A 91 -5.28 0.51 3.13
N SER A 92 -4.45 -0.32 3.78
CA SER A 92 -3.70 0.05 4.99
C SER A 92 -2.39 0.81 4.69
N ASN A 93 -1.93 0.81 3.45
CA ASN A 93 -0.72 1.51 2.99
C ASN A 93 -0.96 2.98 2.61
N ILE A 94 -2.17 3.51 2.85
CA ILE A 94 -2.50 4.93 2.78
C ILE A 94 -2.87 5.39 4.20
N SER A 95 -2.22 6.44 4.70
CA SER A 95 -2.48 6.92 6.06
C SER A 95 -3.93 7.41 6.22
N VAL A 96 -4.50 7.21 7.41
CA VAL A 96 -5.84 7.69 7.76
C VAL A 96 -5.99 9.19 7.49
N ARG A 97 -4.96 9.97 7.84
CA ARG A 97 -4.91 11.40 7.59
C ARG A 97 -5.03 11.71 6.10
N THR A 98 -4.23 11.06 5.27
CA THR A 98 -4.25 11.25 3.81
C THR A 98 -5.60 10.89 3.21
N LYS A 99 -6.20 9.76 3.62
CA LYS A 99 -7.54 9.36 3.17
C LYS A 99 -8.57 10.43 3.50
N ARG A 100 -8.61 10.88 4.75
CA ARG A 100 -9.56 11.89 5.23
C ARG A 100 -9.36 13.22 4.50
N GLU A 101 -8.13 13.68 4.34
CA GLU A 101 -7.79 14.91 3.63
C GLU A 101 -8.24 14.85 2.16
N GLN A 102 -7.99 13.74 1.46
CA GLN A 102 -8.39 13.57 0.06
C GLN A 102 -9.90 13.54 -0.10
N ILE A 103 -10.61 12.79 0.74
CA ILE A 103 -12.09 12.71 0.73
C ILE A 103 -12.69 14.09 1.02
N SER A 104 -12.23 14.76 2.07
CA SER A 104 -12.72 16.09 2.44
C SER A 104 -12.43 17.14 1.38
N THR A 105 -11.29 17.04 0.72
CA THR A 105 -10.92 17.97 -0.37
C THR A 105 -11.88 17.84 -1.55
N ILE A 106 -12.21 16.63 -2.00
CA ILE A 106 -13.12 16.41 -3.12
C ILE A 106 -14.55 16.77 -2.73
N TRP A 107 -14.99 16.40 -1.53
CA TRP A 107 -16.31 16.78 -1.04
C TRP A 107 -16.48 18.31 -0.99
N GLY A 108 -15.48 19.04 -0.52
CA GLY A 108 -15.45 20.49 -0.42
C GLY A 108 -15.60 21.22 -1.77
N LEU A 109 -15.29 20.55 -2.89
CA LEU A 109 -15.54 21.14 -4.23
C LEU A 109 -17.03 21.36 -4.55
N ALA A 110 -17.93 20.70 -3.79
CA ALA A 110 -19.37 20.94 -3.88
C ALA A 110 -19.83 22.19 -3.11
N ASN A 111 -18.93 22.92 -2.46
CA ASN A 111 -19.22 24.06 -1.58
C ASN A 111 -20.12 23.69 -0.38
N GLU A 112 -20.11 22.45 0.05
CA GLU A 112 -20.81 21.94 1.23
C GLU A 112 -19.78 21.36 2.20
N PRO A 113 -19.89 21.64 3.53
CA PRO A 113 -18.99 21.07 4.51
C PRO A 113 -19.23 19.58 4.68
N LEU A 114 -18.15 18.78 4.73
CA LEU A 114 -18.20 17.40 5.16
C LEU A 114 -18.30 17.35 6.68
N ASN A 115 -19.27 16.61 7.21
CA ASN A 115 -19.35 16.38 8.66
C ASN A 115 -18.16 15.52 9.10
N SER A 116 -17.20 16.13 9.78
CA SER A 116 -16.00 15.46 10.31
C SER A 116 -16.29 14.41 11.37
N ASP A 117 -17.45 14.50 12.06
CA ASP A 117 -17.86 13.58 13.10
C ASP A 117 -18.59 12.35 12.56
N ASN A 118 -18.75 12.24 11.24
CA ASN A 118 -19.35 11.09 10.63
C ASN A 118 -18.62 9.80 11.03
N PRO A 119 -19.33 8.77 11.55
CA PRO A 119 -18.72 7.52 11.99
C PRO A 119 -17.85 6.83 10.93
N LEU A 120 -18.20 6.96 9.65
CA LEU A 120 -17.48 6.38 8.52
C LEU A 120 -16.14 7.06 8.21
N LEU A 121 -15.86 8.21 8.84
CA LEU A 121 -14.58 8.93 8.72
C LEU A 121 -13.67 8.73 9.95
N LYS A 122 -14.06 7.89 10.90
CA LYS A 122 -13.23 7.59 12.07
C LYS A 122 -11.98 6.82 11.70
N ASP A 123 -10.93 6.95 12.51
CA ASP A 123 -9.64 6.27 12.32
C ASP A 123 -9.79 4.76 12.22
N THR A 124 -10.66 4.18 13.03
CA THR A 124 -10.94 2.74 13.04
C THR A 124 -11.54 2.21 11.74
N VAL A 125 -12.30 3.04 11.01
CA VAL A 125 -12.86 2.70 9.70
C VAL A 125 -11.83 2.95 8.60
N LEU A 126 -11.07 4.06 8.68
CA LEU A 126 -10.12 4.45 7.63
C LEU A 126 -8.74 3.78 7.76
N SER A 127 -8.47 2.99 8.82
CA SER A 127 -7.18 2.33 9.03
C SER A 127 -6.81 1.31 7.94
N GLY A 128 -7.82 0.73 7.27
CA GLY A 128 -7.60 -0.35 6.31
C GLY A 128 -7.30 -1.70 6.96
N VAL A 129 -7.38 -2.77 6.19
CA VAL A 129 -7.19 -4.16 6.65
C VAL A 129 -6.03 -4.88 5.97
N GLY A 130 -5.49 -4.33 4.88
CA GLY A 130 -4.39 -4.94 4.15
C GLY A 130 -3.72 -3.96 3.20
N SER A 131 -2.47 -4.25 2.84
CA SER A 131 -1.76 -3.45 1.86
C SER A 131 -2.38 -3.63 0.48
N ALA A 132 -2.72 -2.52 -0.16
CA ALA A 132 -3.16 -2.50 -1.56
C ALA A 132 -2.01 -2.74 -2.56
N GLY A 133 -0.77 -2.77 -2.07
CA GLY A 133 0.43 -2.87 -2.91
C GLY A 133 0.82 -1.53 -3.55
N THR A 134 2.01 -1.52 -4.17
CA THR A 134 2.54 -0.32 -4.85
C THR A 134 1.75 0.02 -6.11
N GLY A 135 1.35 -1.00 -6.89
CA GLY A 135 0.58 -0.82 -8.12
C GLY A 135 -0.74 -0.08 -7.92
N PHE A 136 -1.41 -0.27 -6.79
CA PHE A 136 -2.64 0.45 -6.46
C PHE A 136 -2.41 1.97 -6.35
N ASN A 137 -1.32 2.38 -5.71
CA ASN A 137 -0.99 3.80 -5.57
C ASN A 137 -0.49 4.40 -6.90
N THR A 138 0.26 3.63 -7.68
CA THR A 138 0.80 4.04 -8.97
C THR A 138 -0.32 4.22 -10.01
N PHE A 139 -1.26 3.27 -10.06
CA PHE A 139 -2.34 3.25 -11.05
C PHE A 139 -3.71 3.65 -10.48
N ARG A 140 -3.73 4.57 -9.52
CA ARG A 140 -4.95 4.98 -8.80
C ARG A 140 -6.07 5.47 -9.74
N ALA A 141 -5.72 6.16 -10.81
CA ALA A 141 -6.68 6.59 -11.83
C ALA A 141 -7.38 5.39 -12.50
N ARG A 142 -6.63 4.34 -12.84
CA ARG A 142 -7.19 3.11 -13.42
C ARG A 142 -8.01 2.31 -12.40
N GLU A 143 -7.60 2.29 -11.14
CA GLU A 143 -8.40 1.68 -10.06
C GLU A 143 -9.73 2.42 -9.87
N PHE A 144 -9.70 3.75 -9.94
CA PHE A 144 -10.90 4.59 -9.87
C PHE A 144 -11.80 4.40 -11.10
N ALA A 145 -11.22 4.35 -12.30
CA ALA A 145 -11.95 4.06 -13.54
C ALA A 145 -12.62 2.67 -13.50
N TYR A 146 -11.90 1.66 -13.02
CA TYR A 146 -12.46 0.32 -12.83
C TYR A 146 -13.61 0.33 -11.83
N LEU A 147 -13.46 0.99 -10.67
CA LEU A 147 -14.54 1.18 -9.71
C LEU A 147 -15.77 1.82 -10.38
N THR A 148 -15.56 2.90 -11.14
CA THR A 148 -16.65 3.61 -11.85
C THR A 148 -17.39 2.66 -12.81
N ASN A 149 -16.65 1.87 -13.59
CA ASN A 149 -17.23 0.91 -14.55
C ASN A 149 -18.03 -0.19 -13.84
N VAL A 150 -17.53 -0.72 -12.72
CA VAL A 150 -18.26 -1.71 -11.92
C VAL A 150 -19.57 -1.14 -11.37
N ILE A 151 -19.51 0.03 -10.74
CA ILE A 151 -20.70 0.67 -10.16
C ILE A 151 -21.71 1.01 -11.24
N LYS A 152 -21.26 1.56 -12.37
CA LYS A 152 -22.13 1.84 -13.52
C LYS A 152 -22.84 0.59 -14.01
N ALA A 153 -22.11 -0.51 -14.21
CA ALA A 153 -22.67 -1.78 -14.66
C ALA A 153 -23.67 -2.38 -13.66
N LEU A 154 -23.42 -2.21 -12.35
CA LEU A 154 -24.35 -2.63 -11.29
C LEU A 154 -25.61 -1.78 -11.29
N LEU A 155 -25.47 -0.46 -11.29
CA LEU A 155 -26.62 0.46 -11.21
C LEU A 155 -27.47 0.48 -12.48
N ALA A 156 -26.94 0.02 -13.60
CA ALA A 156 -27.72 -0.20 -14.84
C ALA A 156 -28.70 -1.38 -14.74
N GLN A 157 -28.50 -2.30 -13.77
CA GLN A 157 -29.38 -3.44 -13.56
C GLN A 157 -30.62 -3.04 -12.73
N PRO A 158 -31.78 -3.65 -12.98
CA PRO A 158 -32.95 -3.55 -12.10
C PRO A 158 -32.58 -3.95 -10.65
N LEU A 159 -33.29 -3.36 -9.67
CA LEU A 159 -32.97 -3.61 -8.25
C LEU A 159 -32.95 -5.10 -7.90
N ALA A 160 -33.93 -5.87 -8.33
CA ALA A 160 -34.03 -7.30 -8.05
C ALA A 160 -32.85 -8.10 -8.62
N GLU A 161 -32.37 -7.76 -9.82
CA GLU A 161 -31.20 -8.39 -10.41
C GLU A 161 -29.92 -8.02 -9.66
N ARG A 162 -29.81 -6.77 -9.20
CA ARG A 162 -28.70 -6.28 -8.40
C ARG A 162 -28.63 -6.96 -7.04
N GLU A 163 -29.76 -7.12 -6.37
CA GLU A 163 -29.86 -7.86 -5.10
C GLU A 163 -29.50 -9.33 -5.29
N MET A 164 -30.01 -9.99 -6.32
CA MET A 164 -29.67 -11.37 -6.65
C MET A 164 -28.16 -11.51 -6.92
N ARG A 165 -27.56 -10.61 -7.68
CA ARG A 165 -26.12 -10.62 -7.98
C ARG A 165 -25.26 -10.41 -6.74
N LEU A 166 -25.70 -9.57 -5.82
CA LEU A 166 -25.01 -9.32 -4.55
C LEU A 166 -25.27 -10.41 -3.49
N SER A 167 -26.07 -11.43 -3.78
CA SER A 167 -26.35 -12.54 -2.84
C SER A 167 -25.34 -13.67 -2.91
N ASP A 168 -24.60 -13.86 -4.04
CA ASP A 168 -23.64 -14.91 -4.23
C ASP A 168 -22.30 -14.38 -4.76
N GLY A 169 -21.22 -14.60 -3.98
CA GLY A 169 -19.91 -14.03 -4.26
C GLY A 169 -19.25 -14.58 -5.52
N PHE A 170 -19.39 -15.87 -5.81
CA PHE A 170 -18.76 -16.44 -7.00
C PHE A 170 -19.50 -16.08 -8.28
N SER A 171 -20.83 -16.04 -8.26
CA SER A 171 -21.61 -15.50 -9.38
C SER A 171 -21.29 -14.03 -9.64
N PHE A 172 -21.05 -13.25 -8.57
CA PHE A 172 -20.60 -11.86 -8.69
C PHE A 172 -19.19 -11.79 -9.29
N ALA A 173 -18.25 -12.63 -8.86
CA ALA A 173 -16.88 -12.70 -9.39
C ALA A 173 -16.84 -13.07 -10.88
N GLU A 174 -17.69 -14.01 -11.30
CA GLU A 174 -17.86 -14.39 -12.71
C GLU A 174 -18.42 -13.23 -13.54
N TRP A 175 -19.44 -12.55 -13.01
CA TRP A 175 -19.96 -11.36 -13.65
C TRP A 175 -18.92 -10.24 -13.76
N LEU A 176 -18.08 -10.02 -12.75
CA LEU A 176 -17.00 -9.04 -12.84
C LEU A 176 -16.00 -9.36 -13.96
N SER A 177 -15.85 -10.62 -14.37
CA SER A 177 -14.89 -11.03 -15.40
C SER A 177 -15.14 -10.39 -16.76
N VAL A 178 -16.35 -9.90 -17.04
CA VAL A 178 -16.69 -9.18 -18.27
C VAL A 178 -16.42 -7.67 -18.18
N ILE A 179 -16.11 -7.15 -16.99
CA ILE A 179 -15.75 -5.74 -16.81
C ILE A 179 -14.29 -5.54 -17.27
N PRO A 180 -14.00 -4.55 -18.13
CA PRO A 180 -12.66 -4.28 -18.60
C PRO A 180 -11.65 -4.15 -17.44
N GLU A 181 -10.44 -4.64 -17.64
CA GLU A 181 -9.33 -4.61 -16.69
C GLU A 181 -9.53 -5.41 -15.38
N ASN A 182 -10.63 -6.12 -15.20
CA ASN A 182 -10.94 -6.87 -13.98
C ASN A 182 -9.79 -7.74 -13.46
N ALA A 183 -9.09 -8.45 -14.35
CA ALA A 183 -8.01 -9.36 -13.97
C ALA A 183 -6.74 -8.64 -13.44
N SER A 184 -6.57 -7.35 -13.77
CA SER A 184 -5.37 -6.57 -13.46
C SER A 184 -5.58 -5.54 -12.34
N ARG A 185 -6.81 -5.33 -11.89
CA ARG A 185 -7.13 -4.33 -10.87
C ARG A 185 -7.09 -4.90 -9.46
N GLN A 186 -6.41 -4.19 -8.58
CA GLN A 186 -6.30 -4.59 -7.16
C GLN A 186 -7.59 -4.28 -6.40
N PHE A 187 -8.30 -3.21 -6.77
CA PHE A 187 -9.59 -2.87 -6.18
C PHE A 187 -10.61 -4.00 -6.34
N ARG A 188 -10.53 -4.80 -7.41
CA ARG A 188 -11.35 -6.01 -7.54
C ARG A 188 -11.26 -6.90 -6.30
N HIS A 189 -10.06 -7.16 -5.81
CA HIS A 189 -9.86 -8.05 -4.65
C HIS A 189 -10.39 -7.42 -3.35
N MET A 190 -10.24 -6.09 -3.21
CA MET A 190 -10.81 -5.35 -2.08
C MET A 190 -12.33 -5.40 -2.12
N LEU A 191 -12.94 -5.17 -3.29
CA LEU A 191 -14.39 -5.21 -3.49
C LEU A 191 -14.97 -6.57 -3.14
N MET A 192 -14.33 -7.66 -3.61
CA MET A 192 -14.76 -9.03 -3.30
C MET A 192 -14.71 -9.31 -1.80
N PHE A 193 -13.62 -8.91 -1.12
CA PHE A 193 -13.52 -9.05 0.32
C PHE A 193 -14.56 -8.22 1.09
N MET A 194 -14.81 -6.97 0.67
CA MET A 194 -15.80 -6.11 1.31
C MET A 194 -17.23 -6.66 1.18
N LEU A 195 -17.57 -7.20 0.02
CA LEU A 195 -18.93 -7.69 -0.25
C LEU A 195 -19.16 -9.12 0.25
N PHE A 196 -18.13 -9.97 0.21
CA PHE A 196 -18.23 -11.40 0.50
C PHE A 196 -17.04 -11.88 1.36
N PRO A 197 -16.90 -11.33 2.58
CA PRO A 197 -15.73 -11.62 3.43
C PRO A 197 -15.66 -13.05 3.97
N ASP A 198 -16.68 -13.87 3.76
CA ASP A 198 -16.68 -15.28 4.15
C ASP A 198 -16.10 -16.19 3.06
N ASP A 199 -16.10 -15.73 1.81
CA ASP A 199 -15.64 -16.51 0.64
C ASP A 199 -14.36 -15.97 0.02
N PHE A 200 -14.04 -14.67 0.23
CA PHE A 200 -12.90 -14.02 -0.39
C PHE A 200 -11.89 -13.53 0.64
N GLU A 201 -10.62 -13.76 0.34
CA GLU A 201 -9.52 -13.42 1.23
C GLU A 201 -9.12 -11.94 1.13
N ARG A 202 -8.62 -11.37 2.23
CA ARG A 202 -8.04 -10.03 2.26
C ARG A 202 -6.64 -9.95 1.62
N ILE A 203 -6.41 -10.70 0.57
CA ILE A 203 -5.16 -10.72 -0.19
C ILE A 203 -5.36 -9.86 -1.43
N PHE A 204 -4.91 -8.59 -1.37
CA PHE A 204 -5.17 -7.60 -2.42
C PHE A 204 -4.08 -7.58 -3.50
N SER A 205 -2.91 -8.13 -3.21
CA SER A 205 -1.82 -8.27 -4.18
C SER A 205 -2.00 -9.54 -5.04
N SER A 206 -2.10 -9.38 -6.35
CA SER A 206 -2.15 -10.51 -7.28
C SER A 206 -0.88 -11.37 -7.22
N ASN A 207 0.27 -10.79 -6.88
CA ASN A 207 1.50 -11.54 -6.69
C ASN A 207 1.45 -12.43 -5.46
N ASP A 208 0.97 -11.90 -4.32
CA ASP A 208 0.85 -12.69 -3.09
C ASP A 208 -0.12 -13.84 -3.29
N ARG A 209 -1.25 -13.61 -3.98
CA ARG A 209 -2.23 -14.64 -4.34
C ARG A 209 -1.57 -15.81 -5.08
N ARG A 210 -0.76 -15.50 -6.11
CA ARG A 210 -0.01 -16.52 -6.87
C ARG A 210 1.02 -17.24 -6.01
N THR A 211 1.74 -16.50 -5.16
CA THR A 211 2.77 -17.04 -4.28
C THR A 211 2.17 -17.98 -3.23
N ILE A 212 1.06 -17.58 -2.62
CA ILE A 212 0.31 -18.41 -1.67
C ILE A 212 -0.18 -19.69 -2.38
N ILE A 213 -0.85 -19.58 -3.53
CA ILE A 213 -1.32 -20.77 -4.26
C ILE A 213 -0.16 -21.70 -4.58
N ARG A 214 0.98 -21.19 -5.06
CA ARG A 214 2.15 -22.04 -5.35
C ARG A 214 2.71 -22.73 -4.12
N ALA A 215 2.71 -22.05 -2.97
CA ALA A 215 3.22 -22.62 -1.72
C ALA A 215 2.32 -23.72 -1.16
N PHE A 216 1.01 -23.56 -1.24
CA PHE A 216 0.04 -24.51 -0.69
C PHE A 216 -0.42 -25.58 -1.70
N LYS A 217 -0.35 -25.30 -3.00
CA LYS A 217 -0.73 -26.20 -4.11
C LYS A 217 0.40 -26.28 -5.16
N PRO A 218 1.56 -26.87 -4.81
CA PRO A 218 2.74 -26.87 -5.68
C PRO A 218 2.53 -27.64 -7.00
N GLN A 219 1.51 -28.51 -7.06
CA GLN A 219 1.13 -29.23 -8.29
C GLN A 219 0.39 -28.33 -9.30
N GLN A 220 -0.15 -27.19 -8.87
CA GLN A 220 -0.87 -26.26 -9.74
C GLN A 220 0.11 -25.53 -10.66
N LYS A 221 0.26 -26.03 -11.89
CA LYS A 221 1.18 -25.47 -12.90
C LYS A 221 0.49 -24.55 -13.90
N GLU A 222 -0.82 -24.67 -14.04
CA GLU A 222 -1.61 -23.89 -14.97
C GLU A 222 -1.83 -22.45 -14.45
N GLU A 223 -1.87 -21.51 -15.37
CA GLU A 223 -2.24 -20.12 -15.04
C GLU A 223 -3.75 -20.06 -14.78
N LEU A 224 -4.10 -19.63 -13.58
CA LEU A 224 -5.47 -19.58 -13.14
C LEU A 224 -6.09 -18.20 -13.50
N SER A 225 -7.33 -18.22 -13.95
CA SER A 225 -8.15 -17.00 -14.03
C SER A 225 -8.33 -16.38 -12.63
N ALA A 226 -8.74 -15.12 -12.58
CA ALA A 226 -8.97 -14.44 -11.30
C ALA A 226 -9.98 -15.18 -10.41
N VAL A 227 -11.07 -15.69 -10.99
CA VAL A 227 -12.11 -16.47 -10.27
C VAL A 227 -11.58 -17.83 -9.84
N ALA A 228 -10.79 -18.48 -10.69
CA ALA A 228 -10.17 -19.77 -10.33
C ALA A 228 -9.17 -19.60 -9.17
N MET A 229 -8.39 -18.51 -9.15
CA MET A 229 -7.53 -18.18 -8.01
C MET A 229 -8.34 -17.96 -6.72
N ASP A 230 -9.48 -17.27 -6.80
CA ASP A 230 -10.36 -17.08 -5.64
C ASP A 230 -10.86 -18.41 -5.08
N ARG A 231 -11.34 -19.31 -5.95
CA ARG A 231 -11.80 -20.66 -5.56
C ARG A 231 -10.67 -21.47 -4.91
N THR A 232 -9.49 -21.44 -5.52
CA THR A 232 -8.31 -22.15 -4.99
C THR A 232 -7.90 -21.62 -3.62
N LEU A 233 -7.93 -20.30 -3.41
CA LEU A 233 -7.62 -19.69 -2.11
C LEU A 233 -8.65 -20.09 -1.04
N LEU A 234 -9.95 -20.16 -1.39
CA LEU A 234 -10.98 -20.62 -0.48
C LEU A 234 -10.80 -22.11 -0.13
N GLU A 235 -10.42 -22.94 -1.09
CA GLU A 235 -10.08 -24.36 -0.84
C GLU A 235 -8.90 -24.48 0.11
N ILE A 236 -7.81 -23.76 -0.16
CA ILE A 236 -6.64 -23.71 0.73
C ILE A 236 -7.06 -23.26 2.14
N ARG A 237 -7.88 -22.22 2.25
CA ARG A 237 -8.43 -21.76 3.52
C ARG A 237 -9.12 -22.90 4.28
N ARG A 238 -10.06 -23.59 3.65
CA ARG A 238 -10.83 -24.67 4.27
C ARG A 238 -9.92 -25.83 4.72
N GLU A 239 -8.98 -26.23 3.88
CA GLU A 239 -7.99 -27.26 4.22
C GLU A 239 -7.13 -26.86 5.43
N GLN A 240 -6.73 -25.58 5.51
CA GLN A 240 -5.95 -25.09 6.65
C GLN A 240 -6.80 -24.94 7.91
N GLU A 241 -8.05 -24.52 7.82
CA GLU A 241 -8.99 -24.48 8.94
C GLU A 241 -9.20 -25.88 9.57
N GLU A 242 -9.32 -26.91 8.74
CA GLU A 242 -9.41 -28.30 9.18
C GLU A 242 -8.09 -28.76 9.82
N LYS A 243 -6.96 -28.54 9.13
CA LYS A 243 -5.63 -28.94 9.58
C LYS A 243 -5.23 -28.29 10.92
N GLN A 244 -5.54 -27.03 11.12
CA GLN A 244 -5.21 -26.27 12.31
C GLN A 244 -6.31 -26.35 13.38
N ASN A 245 -7.44 -26.98 13.06
CA ASN A 245 -8.65 -26.99 13.90
C ASN A 245 -9.03 -25.58 14.41
N SER A 246 -8.92 -24.59 13.53
CA SER A 246 -9.18 -23.18 13.84
C SER A 246 -9.77 -22.47 12.64
N LYS A 247 -10.78 -21.62 12.89
CA LYS A 247 -11.34 -20.70 11.91
C LYS A 247 -10.69 -19.31 11.96
N GLN A 248 -9.81 -19.06 12.94
CA GLN A 248 -9.10 -17.81 13.13
C GLN A 248 -7.72 -17.89 12.49
N LEU A 249 -7.69 -17.98 11.16
CA LEU A 249 -6.49 -18.03 10.36
C LEU A 249 -6.39 -16.80 9.44
N ASP A 250 -5.17 -16.38 9.18
CA ASP A 250 -4.86 -15.29 8.27
C ASP A 250 -3.58 -15.63 7.50
N PHE A 251 -3.58 -15.42 6.18
CA PHE A 251 -2.41 -15.73 5.35
C PHE A 251 -1.19 -14.86 5.67
N TYR A 252 -1.37 -13.69 6.26
CA TYR A 252 -0.27 -12.79 6.65
C TYR A 252 0.19 -12.95 8.10
N VAL A 253 -0.36 -13.90 8.85
CA VAL A 253 -0.03 -14.18 10.25
C VAL A 253 0.40 -15.64 10.40
N PRO A 254 1.39 -15.97 11.28
CA PRO A 254 1.71 -17.35 11.61
C PRO A 254 0.47 -18.14 12.06
N PRO A 255 0.34 -19.44 11.71
CA PRO A 255 1.36 -20.25 11.04
C PRO A 255 1.34 -20.16 9.50
N LEU A 256 0.32 -19.55 8.88
CA LEU A 256 0.18 -19.57 7.41
C LEU A 256 1.24 -18.73 6.72
N SER A 257 1.61 -17.58 7.27
CA SER A 257 2.64 -16.70 6.69
C SER A 257 4.00 -17.37 6.55
N GLU A 258 4.38 -18.25 7.49
CA GLU A 258 5.64 -18.97 7.49
C GLU A 258 5.78 -19.96 6.32
N ILE A 259 4.67 -20.39 5.74
CA ILE A 259 4.65 -21.35 4.64
C ILE A 259 4.99 -20.68 3.31
N TRP A 260 4.47 -19.49 3.07
CA TRP A 260 4.62 -18.82 1.77
C TRP A 260 5.56 -17.61 1.78
N GLN A 261 5.82 -17.00 2.96
CA GLN A 261 6.78 -15.91 3.13
C GLN A 261 8.18 -16.42 3.50
N LYS A 262 8.56 -17.64 3.10
CA LYS A 262 9.91 -18.14 3.36
C LYS A 262 10.91 -17.11 2.86
N ARG A 263 11.54 -16.38 3.79
CA ARG A 263 12.82 -15.76 3.54
C ARG A 263 13.78 -16.93 3.24
N GLU A 264 14.43 -16.92 2.08
CA GLU A 264 15.64 -17.69 1.90
C GLU A 264 16.60 -17.18 2.98
N GLU A 265 16.77 -17.95 4.05
CA GLU A 265 17.88 -17.71 4.96
C GLU A 265 19.16 -17.76 4.12
N PRO A 266 20.05 -16.75 4.23
CA PRO A 266 21.33 -16.82 3.58
C PRO A 266 21.98 -18.12 4.07
N ALA A 267 22.38 -19.00 3.14
CA ALA A 267 23.06 -20.23 3.47
C ALA A 267 24.21 -19.93 4.45
N GLU A 268 24.06 -20.37 5.69
CA GLU A 268 25.10 -20.26 6.70
C GLU A 268 26.35 -20.96 6.18
N LYS A 269 27.37 -20.17 5.86
CA LYS A 269 28.73 -20.72 5.75
C LYS A 269 29.09 -21.23 7.14
N PRO A 270 29.58 -22.47 7.27
CA PRO A 270 29.98 -22.98 8.56
C PRO A 270 31.10 -22.09 9.13
N VAL A 271 30.74 -21.33 10.14
CA VAL A 271 31.69 -20.60 10.96
C VAL A 271 32.34 -21.64 11.86
N ALA A 272 33.63 -21.83 11.70
CA ALA A 272 34.43 -22.67 12.59
C ALA A 272 34.31 -22.11 14.02
N ILE A 273 33.72 -22.93 14.90
CA ILE A 273 33.54 -22.60 16.32
C ILE A 273 34.92 -22.70 16.96
N ALA A 274 35.49 -21.55 17.34
CA ALA A 274 36.56 -21.50 18.30
C ALA A 274 36.02 -21.78 19.71
N PRO A 275 36.76 -22.49 20.60
CA PRO A 275 36.24 -22.79 21.93
C PRO A 275 36.01 -21.52 22.73
N ILE A 276 34.82 -21.39 23.29
CA ILE A 276 34.47 -20.31 24.20
C ILE A 276 34.89 -20.74 25.59
N ASP A 277 35.81 -20.00 26.21
CA ASP A 277 36.10 -20.12 27.64
C ASP A 277 34.84 -19.69 28.42
N GLU A 278 34.37 -20.60 29.28
CA GLU A 278 33.28 -20.33 30.22
C GLU A 278 33.75 -19.38 31.32
N GLU A 279 33.55 -18.08 31.12
CA GLU A 279 33.62 -17.12 32.21
C GLU A 279 32.18 -16.84 32.69
N LEU A 280 31.95 -17.20 33.96
CA LEU A 280 30.67 -17.06 34.67
C LEU A 280 30.23 -15.60 34.68
N THR A 281 29.32 -15.21 33.77
CA THR A 281 28.64 -13.93 33.81
C THR A 281 27.46 -13.99 34.79
N GLN A 282 27.44 -13.05 35.73
CA GLN A 282 26.35 -12.81 36.67
C GLN A 282 25.06 -12.50 35.91
N PRO A 283 23.86 -12.82 36.47
CA PRO A 283 22.61 -12.55 35.77
C PRO A 283 22.43 -11.04 35.53
N GLU A 284 22.34 -10.66 34.24
CA GLU A 284 22.01 -9.30 33.87
C GLU A 284 20.62 -8.96 34.43
N THR A 285 20.55 -7.93 35.24
CA THR A 285 19.29 -7.31 35.66
C THR A 285 18.61 -6.81 34.41
N ILE A 286 17.45 -7.39 34.06
CA ILE A 286 16.58 -6.94 32.97
C ILE A 286 16.12 -5.52 33.34
N GLU A 287 16.78 -4.51 32.80
CA GLU A 287 16.33 -3.11 32.95
C GLU A 287 15.01 -2.93 32.18
N PRO A 288 14.03 -2.21 32.74
CA PRO A 288 12.75 -2.01 32.08
C PRO A 288 12.94 -1.25 30.75
N LEU A 289 12.30 -1.75 29.70
CA LEU A 289 12.30 -1.14 28.35
C LEU A 289 11.82 0.31 28.32
N ASN A 290 11.07 0.73 29.36
CA ASN A 290 10.54 2.07 29.52
C ASN A 290 10.83 2.57 30.93
N LEU A 291 11.56 3.69 31.05
CA LEU A 291 11.84 4.36 32.30
C LEU A 291 11.24 5.78 32.31
N ILE A 292 10.38 6.07 33.26
CA ILE A 292 9.79 7.40 33.44
C ILE A 292 10.35 8.01 34.72
N LEU A 293 11.14 9.08 34.61
CA LEU A 293 11.63 9.85 35.76
C LEU A 293 10.59 10.90 36.13
N PHE A 294 9.87 10.66 37.25
CA PHE A 294 8.84 11.54 37.78
C PHE A 294 9.29 12.20 39.10
N GLY A 295 8.96 13.50 39.29
CA GLY A 295 9.26 14.23 40.51
C GLY A 295 9.24 15.75 40.34
N PRO A 296 9.26 16.55 41.45
CA PRO A 296 9.26 18.01 41.41
C PRO A 296 10.46 18.60 40.66
N PRO A 297 10.41 19.88 40.23
CA PRO A 297 11.59 20.58 39.70
C PRO A 297 12.75 20.55 40.69
N GLY A 298 13.98 20.39 40.22
CA GLY A 298 15.19 20.41 41.07
C GLY A 298 15.61 19.08 41.70
N THR A 299 14.89 17.98 41.49
CA THR A 299 15.18 16.65 42.09
C THR A 299 16.22 15.81 41.33
N GLY A 300 17.06 16.40 40.49
CA GLY A 300 18.14 15.66 39.82
C GLY A 300 17.73 14.80 38.61
N LYS A 301 16.45 14.84 38.16
CA LYS A 301 15.98 14.07 37.01
C LYS A 301 16.82 14.26 35.74
N THR A 302 17.25 15.49 35.47
CA THR A 302 18.10 15.81 34.32
C THR A 302 19.50 15.22 34.45
N TYR A 303 20.02 15.15 35.69
CA TYR A 303 21.30 14.51 35.98
C TYR A 303 21.20 13.00 35.74
N GLU A 304 20.18 12.35 36.25
CA GLU A 304 19.94 10.92 36.08
C GLU A 304 19.67 10.56 34.60
N LEU A 305 18.92 11.39 33.88
CA LEU A 305 18.73 11.26 32.44
C LEU A 305 20.06 11.36 31.66
N ASN A 306 20.94 12.26 32.08
CA ASN A 306 22.28 12.39 31.46
C ASN A 306 23.19 11.21 31.76
N GLN A 307 23.08 10.59 32.93
CA GLN A 307 23.80 9.34 33.27
C GLN A 307 23.32 8.16 32.41
N LEU A 308 22.01 8.09 32.15
CA LEU A 308 21.42 7.07 31.30
C LEU A 308 21.71 7.32 29.80
N LYS A 309 22.07 8.54 29.43
CA LYS A 309 22.36 8.92 28.04
C LYS A 309 23.36 7.98 27.37
N ALA A 310 24.44 7.61 28.04
CA ALA A 310 25.45 6.72 27.51
C ALA A 310 24.96 5.29 27.23
N LYS A 311 23.90 4.85 27.90
CA LYS A 311 23.28 3.53 27.69
C LYS A 311 22.29 3.48 26.53
N TYR A 312 21.67 4.62 26.19
CA TYR A 312 20.60 4.70 25.21
C TYR A 312 20.96 5.50 23.94
N VAL A 313 22.09 6.20 23.93
CA VAL A 313 22.66 6.79 22.74
C VAL A 313 23.58 5.76 22.13
N SER A 314 23.08 4.98 21.17
CA SER A 314 23.95 4.36 20.19
C SER A 314 24.73 5.48 19.52
N GLU A 315 26.06 5.34 19.37
CA GLU A 315 26.81 6.21 18.48
C GLU A 315 26.05 6.31 17.18
N ALA A 316 25.70 7.52 16.75
CA ALA A 316 25.02 7.72 15.49
C ALA A 316 25.89 7.05 14.42
N GLN A 317 25.48 5.88 13.96
CA GLN A 317 26.11 5.29 12.78
C GLN A 317 25.76 6.24 11.65
N THR A 318 26.73 7.01 11.21
CA THR A 318 26.65 7.80 9.99
C THR A 318 26.48 6.80 8.86
N LEU A 319 25.23 6.57 8.49
CA LEU A 319 24.91 5.73 7.33
C LEU A 319 25.58 6.39 6.12
N THR A 320 26.37 5.64 5.39
CA THR A 320 26.84 6.12 4.09
C THR A 320 25.61 6.36 3.19
N ARG A 321 25.72 7.27 2.20
CA ARG A 321 24.65 7.51 1.24
C ARG A 321 24.12 6.21 0.62
N GLU A 322 25.01 5.26 0.35
CA GLU A 322 24.67 3.95 -0.20
C GLU A 322 23.81 3.12 0.78
N GLN A 323 24.17 3.09 2.06
CA GLN A 323 23.41 2.39 3.09
C GLN A 323 22.04 3.03 3.30
N TRP A 324 22.00 4.37 3.37
CA TRP A 324 20.77 5.10 3.50
C TRP A 324 19.82 4.89 2.31
N LEU A 325 20.33 4.96 1.06
CA LEU A 325 19.56 4.63 -0.13
C LEU A 325 19.09 3.17 -0.10
N GLY A 326 19.93 2.24 0.37
CA GLY A 326 19.55 0.84 0.54
C GLY A 326 18.34 0.65 1.46
N GLU A 327 18.27 1.39 2.56
CA GLU A 327 17.10 1.40 3.46
C GLU A 327 15.86 2.01 2.79
N GLN A 328 16.01 3.12 2.05
CA GLN A 328 14.90 3.73 1.31
C GLN A 328 14.32 2.78 0.24
N PHE A 329 15.14 1.90 -0.32
CA PHE A 329 14.75 0.97 -1.37
C PHE A 329 14.50 -0.46 -0.88
N ALA A 330 14.65 -0.76 0.40
CA ALA A 330 14.50 -2.11 0.95
C ALA A 330 13.15 -2.73 0.58
N GLU A 331 12.07 -1.96 0.73
CA GLU A 331 10.69 -2.39 0.46
C GLU A 331 10.18 -2.02 -0.95
N LYS A 332 10.96 -1.26 -1.74
CA LYS A 332 10.57 -0.89 -3.11
C LYS A 332 10.73 -2.09 -4.05
N SER A 333 9.89 -2.19 -5.08
CA SER A 333 10.08 -3.20 -6.13
C SER A 333 11.30 -2.88 -7.01
N TRP A 334 11.77 -3.86 -7.80
CA TRP A 334 12.83 -3.62 -8.79
C TRP A 334 12.36 -2.66 -9.89
N HIS A 335 11.11 -2.76 -10.32
CA HIS A 335 10.59 -1.86 -11.34
C HIS A 335 10.47 -0.42 -10.83
N ASP A 336 10.10 -0.19 -9.57
CA ASP A 336 10.08 1.15 -8.98
C ASP A 336 11.48 1.79 -8.98
N VAL A 337 12.48 1.04 -8.51
CA VAL A 337 13.86 1.55 -8.41
C VAL A 337 14.47 1.80 -9.80
N ILE A 338 14.22 0.92 -10.77
CA ILE A 338 14.66 1.11 -12.16
C ILE A 338 13.93 2.31 -12.79
N PHE A 339 12.65 2.47 -12.51
CA PHE A 339 11.86 3.62 -12.98
C PHE A 339 12.40 4.94 -12.42
N MET A 340 12.67 4.99 -11.11
CA MET A 340 13.26 6.17 -10.46
C MET A 340 14.65 6.48 -10.99
N ALA A 341 15.48 5.47 -11.25
CA ALA A 341 16.80 5.63 -11.85
C ALA A 341 16.70 6.18 -13.29
N LEU A 342 15.77 5.65 -14.10
CA LEU A 342 15.52 6.17 -15.44
C LEU A 342 15.00 7.61 -15.41
N ALA A 343 14.07 7.93 -14.52
CA ALA A 343 13.57 9.29 -14.35
C ALA A 343 14.68 10.28 -13.95
N ASP A 344 15.61 9.86 -13.09
CA ASP A 344 16.76 10.67 -12.68
C ASP A 344 17.77 10.90 -13.82
N ILE A 345 17.96 9.91 -14.68
CA ILE A 345 18.83 10.00 -15.87
C ILE A 345 18.20 10.86 -17.00
N GLY A 346 16.90 11.17 -16.91
CA GLY A 346 16.18 11.94 -17.92
C GLY A 346 15.19 11.13 -18.76
N GLY A 347 14.75 9.98 -18.29
CA GLY A 347 13.68 9.16 -18.86
C GLY A 347 14.12 8.24 -20.02
N LYS A 348 15.38 8.30 -20.47
CA LYS A 348 15.91 7.47 -21.57
C LYS A 348 17.36 7.05 -21.30
N SER A 349 17.65 5.73 -21.33
CA SER A 349 19.01 5.25 -21.07
C SER A 349 19.27 3.84 -21.61
N LYS A 350 20.54 3.45 -21.65
CA LYS A 350 20.97 2.06 -21.90
C LYS A 350 21.06 1.27 -20.58
N VAL A 351 20.87 -0.04 -20.66
CA VAL A 351 20.93 -0.93 -19.47
C VAL A 351 22.21 -0.74 -18.65
N ALA A 352 23.35 -0.53 -19.30
CA ALA A 352 24.64 -0.32 -18.60
C ALA A 352 24.62 0.94 -17.70
N GLN A 353 23.96 2.02 -18.13
CA GLN A 353 23.84 3.25 -17.36
C GLN A 353 22.84 3.08 -16.22
N ILE A 354 21.73 2.37 -16.46
CA ILE A 354 20.76 2.01 -15.43
C ILE A 354 21.45 1.16 -14.35
N ALA A 355 22.26 0.17 -14.74
CA ALA A 355 22.97 -0.70 -13.82
C ALA A 355 24.03 0.04 -12.99
N ALA A 356 24.61 1.11 -13.52
CA ALA A 356 25.60 1.95 -12.84
C ALA A 356 24.96 3.03 -11.94
N HIS A 357 23.64 3.18 -11.94
CA HIS A 357 22.94 4.19 -11.16
C HIS A 357 22.97 3.87 -9.67
N GLU A 358 23.22 4.88 -8.82
CA GLU A 358 23.35 4.70 -7.36
C GLU A 358 22.15 4.02 -6.71
N TYR A 359 20.92 4.29 -7.17
CA TYR A 359 19.70 3.67 -6.65
C TYR A 359 19.68 2.16 -6.90
N VAL A 360 20.05 1.76 -8.10
CA VAL A 360 20.08 0.36 -8.54
C VAL A 360 21.20 -0.41 -7.84
N LEU A 361 22.39 0.22 -7.70
CA LEU A 361 23.52 -0.37 -6.99
C LEU A 361 23.23 -0.55 -5.50
N SER A 362 22.64 0.46 -4.84
CA SER A 362 22.29 0.38 -3.41
C SER A 362 21.29 -0.75 -3.16
N LYS A 363 20.25 -0.86 -3.99
CA LYS A 363 19.27 -1.95 -3.88
C LYS A 363 19.90 -3.31 -4.14
N ALA A 364 20.76 -3.44 -5.16
CA ALA A 364 21.43 -4.69 -5.48
C ALA A 364 22.31 -5.19 -4.32
N LYS A 365 23.01 -4.28 -3.66
CA LYS A 365 23.86 -4.58 -2.50
C LYS A 365 23.04 -5.02 -1.29
N THR A 366 21.96 -4.29 -0.97
CA THR A 366 21.04 -4.62 0.13
C THR A 366 20.41 -6.00 -0.05
N GLN A 367 20.13 -6.43 -1.29
CA GLN A 367 19.54 -7.72 -1.59
C GLN A 367 20.55 -8.82 -1.96
N GLY A 368 21.86 -8.56 -1.90
CA GLY A 368 22.89 -9.53 -2.25
C GLY A 368 22.90 -9.96 -3.72
N ARG A 369 22.31 -9.15 -4.65
CA ARG A 369 22.15 -9.47 -6.08
C ARG A 369 23.15 -8.81 -7.00
N SER A 370 24.28 -8.36 -6.51
CA SER A 370 25.30 -7.66 -7.32
C SER A 370 25.83 -8.49 -8.49
N ASN A 371 25.95 -9.80 -8.35
CA ASN A 371 26.44 -10.69 -9.42
C ASN A 371 25.42 -10.98 -10.54
N ALA A 372 24.10 -10.75 -10.29
CA ALA A 372 23.03 -11.01 -11.25
C ALA A 372 22.28 -9.72 -11.67
N LEU A 373 22.90 -8.55 -11.45
CA LEU A 373 22.25 -7.26 -11.61
C LEU A 373 21.74 -7.02 -13.03
N ASN A 374 22.57 -7.25 -14.05
CA ASN A 374 22.18 -7.05 -15.43
C ASN A 374 20.99 -7.94 -15.86
N SER A 375 20.99 -9.20 -15.43
CA SER A 375 19.86 -10.11 -15.73
C SER A 375 18.58 -9.69 -15.03
N THR A 376 18.67 -9.18 -13.80
CA THR A 376 17.53 -8.64 -13.05
C THR A 376 16.95 -7.40 -13.75
N ILE A 377 17.81 -6.46 -14.18
CA ILE A 377 17.37 -5.25 -14.89
C ILE A 377 16.70 -5.63 -16.22
N TRP A 378 17.33 -6.50 -17.02
CA TRP A 378 16.76 -6.95 -18.28
C TRP A 378 15.40 -7.64 -18.09
N ALA A 379 15.31 -8.55 -17.15
CA ALA A 379 14.05 -9.24 -16.84
C ALA A 379 12.96 -8.24 -16.41
N THR A 380 13.28 -7.29 -15.54
CA THR A 380 12.33 -6.29 -15.06
C THR A 380 11.86 -5.37 -16.20
N LEU A 381 12.76 -4.84 -16.99
CA LEU A 381 12.43 -3.96 -18.12
C LEU A 381 11.51 -4.67 -19.13
N GLN A 382 11.84 -5.90 -19.52
CA GLN A 382 11.04 -6.68 -20.48
C GLN A 382 9.69 -7.10 -19.89
N THR A 383 9.65 -7.46 -18.63
CA THR A 383 8.41 -7.89 -17.93
C THR A 383 7.41 -6.74 -17.85
N HIS A 384 7.88 -5.52 -17.64
CA HIS A 384 7.04 -4.34 -17.44
C HIS A 384 6.93 -3.44 -18.69
N THR A 385 7.03 -4.06 -19.88
CA THR A 385 6.79 -3.44 -21.19
C THR A 385 5.39 -3.78 -21.69
N PRO A 386 4.62 -2.84 -22.30
CA PRO A 386 3.29 -3.10 -22.87
C PRO A 386 3.30 -4.23 -23.91
N GLU A 387 2.17 -4.92 -24.04
CA GLU A 387 2.02 -6.01 -25.03
C GLU A 387 2.12 -5.50 -26.48
N GLU A 388 1.76 -4.26 -26.72
CA GLU A 388 1.77 -3.59 -28.01
C GLU A 388 3.19 -3.18 -28.48
N SER A 389 4.20 -3.28 -27.61
CA SER A 389 5.59 -2.93 -27.98
C SER A 389 6.10 -3.81 -29.12
N THR A 390 6.56 -3.17 -30.18
CA THR A 390 7.10 -3.82 -31.38
C THR A 390 8.57 -4.20 -31.24
N THR A 391 9.29 -3.55 -30.33
CA THR A 391 10.74 -3.70 -30.12
C THR A 391 11.12 -4.75 -29.11
N VAL A 392 10.21 -5.11 -28.18
CA VAL A 392 10.43 -6.12 -27.14
C VAL A 392 9.64 -7.38 -27.48
N LYS A 393 10.31 -8.52 -27.61
CA LYS A 393 9.70 -9.83 -27.93
C LYS A 393 9.71 -10.75 -26.70
N TYR A 394 9.13 -10.29 -25.60
CA TYR A 394 9.05 -11.08 -24.35
C TYR A 394 7.62 -11.51 -24.09
N SER A 395 7.38 -12.80 -23.89
CA SER A 395 6.04 -13.41 -23.81
C SER A 395 5.37 -13.29 -22.44
N ARG A 396 6.15 -13.02 -21.37
CA ARG A 396 5.63 -12.94 -19.99
C ARG A 396 5.63 -11.50 -19.51
N ARG A 397 4.79 -10.67 -20.10
CA ARG A 397 4.63 -9.28 -19.71
C ARG A 397 3.54 -9.17 -18.65
N VAL A 398 3.78 -8.33 -17.64
CA VAL A 398 2.80 -8.10 -16.56
C VAL A 398 2.78 -6.61 -16.18
N PRO A 399 1.62 -6.04 -15.84
CA PRO A 399 1.56 -4.70 -15.30
C PRO A 399 2.29 -4.62 -13.93
N PRO A 400 2.76 -3.42 -13.54
CA PRO A 400 2.58 -2.16 -14.24
C PRO A 400 3.47 -2.06 -15.49
N TYR A 401 2.93 -1.52 -16.58
CA TYR A 401 3.72 -1.26 -17.79
C TYR A 401 4.37 0.11 -17.68
N LEU A 402 5.67 0.12 -17.47
CA LEU A 402 6.43 1.32 -17.11
C LEU A 402 7.46 1.71 -18.18
N PHE A 403 7.88 0.75 -19.00
CA PHE A 403 9.03 0.87 -19.86
C PHE A 403 8.68 0.50 -21.30
N ASP A 404 9.42 1.08 -22.24
CA ASP A 404 9.49 0.57 -23.60
C ASP A 404 10.93 0.70 -24.13
N LYS A 405 11.22 0.03 -25.24
CA LYS A 405 12.53 0.05 -25.87
C LYS A 405 12.44 0.69 -27.24
N THR A 406 13.26 1.70 -27.48
CA THR A 406 13.36 2.34 -28.80
C THR A 406 14.12 1.47 -29.77
N ASP A 407 13.97 1.74 -31.08
CA ASP A 407 14.71 1.06 -32.16
C ASP A 407 16.23 1.19 -32.01
N ASP A 408 16.71 2.29 -31.42
CA ASP A 408 18.13 2.56 -31.12
C ASP A 408 18.63 1.82 -29.88
N SER A 409 17.83 0.88 -29.35
CA SER A 409 18.16 0.07 -28.16
C SER A 409 18.28 0.84 -26.83
N PHE A 410 17.66 2.00 -26.72
CA PHE A 410 17.47 2.68 -25.43
C PHE A 410 16.18 2.24 -24.78
N TRP A 411 16.20 2.13 -23.46
CA TRP A 411 15.02 1.98 -22.65
C TRP A 411 14.47 3.34 -22.25
N VAL A 412 13.18 3.50 -22.33
CA VAL A 412 12.46 4.74 -21.99
C VAL A 412 11.37 4.43 -20.96
N THR A 413 11.09 5.39 -20.11
CA THR A 413 9.87 5.37 -19.31
C THR A 413 8.71 5.84 -20.17
N LEU A 414 7.58 5.14 -20.08
CA LEU A 414 6.37 5.53 -20.78
C LEU A 414 5.86 6.88 -20.24
N PRO A 415 5.40 7.80 -21.10
CA PRO A 415 4.83 9.08 -20.65
C PRO A 415 3.69 8.89 -19.63
N GLU A 416 2.77 7.97 -19.92
CA GLU A 416 1.67 7.60 -19.03
C GLU A 416 2.16 7.10 -17.67
N ALA A 417 3.21 6.28 -17.66
CA ALA A 417 3.81 5.78 -16.42
C ALA A 417 4.52 6.89 -15.63
N GLN A 418 5.11 7.88 -16.29
CA GLN A 418 5.70 9.04 -15.59
C GLN A 418 4.63 9.89 -14.90
N GLU A 419 3.50 10.08 -15.55
CA GLU A 419 2.36 10.80 -14.95
C GLU A 419 1.74 10.04 -13.79
N GLU A 420 1.47 8.75 -13.99
CA GLU A 420 0.88 7.89 -12.97
C GLU A 420 1.84 7.64 -11.77
N SER A 421 3.15 7.71 -12.00
CA SER A 421 4.20 7.52 -10.99
C SER A 421 4.85 8.84 -10.56
N ALA A 422 4.13 9.96 -10.64
CA ALA A 422 4.64 11.29 -10.26
C ALA A 422 5.24 11.32 -8.83
N GLU A 423 4.71 10.50 -7.91
CA GLU A 423 5.26 10.33 -6.55
C GLU A 423 6.66 9.70 -6.56
N LEU A 424 6.92 8.72 -7.43
CA LEU A 424 8.24 8.11 -7.58
C LEU A 424 9.23 9.09 -8.23
N VAL A 425 8.77 9.88 -9.20
CA VAL A 425 9.58 10.95 -9.81
C VAL A 425 9.90 12.04 -8.79
N ALA A 426 8.92 12.44 -7.97
CA ALA A 426 9.12 13.40 -6.90
C ALA A 426 10.09 12.86 -5.83
N LEU A 427 9.93 11.60 -5.43
CA LEU A 427 10.81 10.92 -4.49
C LEU A 427 12.24 10.85 -5.05
N SER A 428 12.42 10.50 -6.33
CA SER A 428 13.73 10.48 -6.99
C SER A 428 14.42 11.86 -6.91
N LYS A 429 13.68 12.94 -7.22
CA LYS A 429 14.19 14.31 -7.10
C LYS A 429 14.55 14.67 -5.66
N GLN A 430 13.72 14.28 -4.70
CA GLN A 430 13.96 14.52 -3.27
C GLN A 430 15.22 13.78 -2.80
N LEU A 431 15.39 12.50 -3.15
CA LEU A 431 16.55 11.69 -2.80
C LEU A 431 17.85 12.27 -3.38
N LYS A 432 17.78 12.88 -4.56
CA LYS A 432 18.92 13.55 -5.20
C LYS A 432 19.37 14.80 -4.43
N GLN A 433 18.44 15.53 -3.84
CA GLN A 433 18.69 16.79 -3.12
C GLN A 433 19.09 16.58 -1.66
N GLN A 434 18.87 15.39 -1.10
CA GLN A 434 19.21 15.13 0.30
C GLN A 434 20.72 14.97 0.48
N PRO A 435 21.28 15.50 1.60
CA PRO A 435 22.72 15.44 1.87
C PRO A 435 23.18 13.98 1.96
N ALA A 436 24.45 13.75 1.62
CA ALA A 436 25.07 12.43 1.65
C ALA A 436 25.13 11.81 3.06
N GLU A 437 24.97 12.61 4.09
CA GLU A 437 24.93 12.21 5.50
C GLU A 437 23.59 12.69 6.07
N SER A 438 22.69 11.78 6.35
CA SER A 438 21.49 12.08 7.11
C SER A 438 21.87 12.01 8.59
N GLU A 439 21.87 13.15 9.28
CA GLU A 439 21.81 13.15 10.74
C GLU A 439 20.45 12.57 11.14
N THR A 440 20.39 11.27 11.39
CA THR A 440 19.29 10.70 12.15
C THR A 440 19.39 11.27 13.54
N LEU A 441 18.41 12.11 13.92
CA LEU A 441 18.27 12.57 15.30
C LEU A 441 18.36 11.37 16.23
N SER A 442 19.29 11.39 17.17
CA SER A 442 19.41 10.32 18.14
C SER A 442 18.06 10.18 18.89
N ARG A 443 17.74 8.99 19.34
CA ARG A 443 16.53 8.74 20.14
C ARG A 443 16.39 9.72 21.33
N TYR A 444 17.52 10.12 21.87
CA TYR A 444 17.63 11.11 22.96
C TYR A 444 17.26 12.53 22.49
N GLU A 445 17.71 12.97 21.34
CA GLU A 445 17.43 14.30 20.80
C GLU A 445 15.95 14.44 20.45
N PHE A 446 15.33 13.38 19.92
CA PHE A 446 13.91 13.34 19.65
C PHE A 446 13.07 13.49 20.92
N VAL A 447 13.39 12.78 21.98
CA VAL A 447 12.72 12.89 23.29
C VAL A 447 12.92 14.28 23.91
N THR A 448 14.10 14.86 23.79
CA THR A 448 14.41 16.22 24.30
C THR A 448 13.65 17.27 23.49
N PHE A 449 13.56 17.13 22.18
CA PHE A 449 12.80 18.02 21.30
C PHE A 449 11.31 18.06 21.66
N ILE A 450 10.68 16.90 21.84
CA ILE A 450 9.26 16.81 22.22
C ILE A 450 9.02 17.45 23.59
N ARG A 451 9.88 17.21 24.55
CA ARG A 451 9.79 17.84 25.87
C ARG A 451 9.85 19.36 25.79
N HIS A 452 10.73 19.92 24.96
CA HIS A 452 10.89 21.37 24.79
C HIS A 452 9.68 21.98 24.09
N THR A 453 9.14 21.32 23.10
CA THR A 453 7.96 21.76 22.35
C THR A 453 6.70 21.68 23.23
N ALA A 454 6.52 20.62 24.00
CA ALA A 454 5.41 20.48 24.94
C ALA A 454 5.41 21.55 26.03
N MET A 455 6.59 21.92 26.54
CA MET A 455 6.72 23.02 27.51
C MET A 455 6.37 24.40 26.93
N LYS A 456 6.73 24.68 25.67
CA LYS A 456 6.44 25.95 24.99
C LYS A 456 4.96 26.10 24.63
N THR A 457 4.25 25.04 24.40
CA THR A 457 2.85 25.04 23.95
C THR A 457 1.83 24.91 25.08
N SER A 458 2.27 24.87 26.35
CA SER A 458 1.39 24.64 27.51
C SER A 458 0.56 23.36 27.46
N LEU A 459 0.89 22.43 26.58
CA LEU A 459 0.22 21.15 26.46
C LEU A 459 0.63 20.26 27.64
N LYS A 460 -0.34 19.84 28.44
CA LYS A 460 -0.18 18.73 29.39
C LYS A 460 -0.01 17.44 28.62
N VAL A 461 1.22 17.12 28.22
CA VAL A 461 1.52 15.82 27.63
C VAL A 461 1.43 14.79 28.75
N SER A 462 0.50 13.86 28.64
CA SER A 462 0.37 12.76 29.61
C SER A 462 1.59 11.83 29.50
N ALA A 463 1.99 11.20 30.60
CA ALA A 463 3.10 10.25 30.64
C ALA A 463 2.97 9.14 29.58
N LEU A 464 1.75 8.76 29.21
CA LEU A 464 1.43 7.78 28.16
C LEU A 464 1.87 8.19 26.75
N SER A 465 1.84 9.48 26.41
CA SER A 465 2.28 9.91 25.08
C SER A 465 3.81 9.94 24.92
N LEU A 466 4.54 10.11 26.02
CA LEU A 466 6.01 10.03 26.00
C LEU A 466 6.50 8.58 25.87
N THR A 467 5.79 7.64 26.43
CA THR A 467 6.13 6.20 26.37
C THR A 467 5.98 5.63 24.95
N LYS A 468 4.95 6.05 24.22
CA LYS A 468 4.73 5.61 22.83
C LYS A 468 5.78 6.13 21.84
N ILE A 469 6.40 7.27 22.13
CA ILE A 469 7.38 7.91 21.26
C ILE A 469 8.78 7.32 21.46
N ALA A 470 9.06 6.77 22.64
CA ALA A 470 10.37 6.16 22.94
C ALA A 470 10.53 4.70 22.46
N VAL A 471 9.49 4.09 21.89
CA VAL A 471 9.46 2.66 21.54
C VAL A 471 9.43 2.39 20.03
N ASN A 472 9.34 3.41 19.18
CA ASN A 472 9.37 3.21 17.71
C ASN A 472 10.62 3.81 17.09
#